data_b9541708abb1f12d379d9e9f52982f46
#
_entry.id   b9541708abb1f12d379d9e9f52982f46
#
_cell.length_a   1.000
_cell.length_b   1.000
_cell.length_c   1.000
_cell.angle_alpha   90.00
_cell.angle_beta   90.00
_cell.angle_gamma   90.00
#
_symmetry.space_group_name_H-M   'P 1'
#
loop_
_entity.id
_entity.type
_entity.pdbx_description
1 polymer ?
#
loop_
_entity_poly.entity_id
_entity_poly.type
_entity_poly.pdbx_seq_one_letter_code
_entity_poly.pdbx_strand_id
1 'polypeptide(L)'
;MHKKLASSSLILLSAVLLLLSASVARAQDDTVPKKRLRSPATVRSTIGGESHDSYVIKARRGQRLTVSISWRKEGDNEAGFTVSRSSNFFSAEAVGFGKESNNGKQWSGRIPETGNYYIYVTAHPVATYVLRVRLN
;
A
#
# COMPACT_ATOMS: atom_id res chain seq x y z
N MET A 1 -63.57 -27.57 38.24
CA MET A 1 -62.72 -27.99 37.13
C MET A 1 -62.06 -26.80 36.53
N HIS A 2 -60.88 -26.59 36.92
CA HIS A 2 -60.13 -25.44 36.38
C HIS A 2 -59.12 -25.97 35.38
N LYS A 3 -59.48 -25.81 34.17
CA LYS A 3 -58.47 -25.94 33.14
C LYS A 3 -57.55 -24.77 33.25
N LYS A 4 -56.46 -24.98 33.91
CA LYS A 4 -55.37 -24.06 33.76
C LYS A 4 -54.94 -24.21 32.33
N LEU A 5 -55.32 -23.29 31.51
CA LEU A 5 -54.64 -23.03 30.32
C LEU A 5 -53.24 -22.64 30.76
N ALA A 6 -52.38 -23.60 30.63
CA ALA A 6 -51.00 -23.29 30.60
C ALA A 6 -50.88 -22.23 29.47
N SER A 7 -50.80 -21.01 29.92
CA SER A 7 -50.18 -20.04 29.06
C SER A 7 -48.82 -20.63 28.78
N SER A 8 -48.80 -21.43 27.80
CA SER A 8 -47.57 -21.60 27.07
C SER A 8 -47.26 -20.16 26.75
N SER A 9 -46.52 -19.59 27.60
CA SER A 9 -45.69 -18.51 27.22
C SER A 9 -44.93 -19.09 26.05
N LEU A 10 -45.54 -18.88 24.92
CA LEU A 10 -44.72 -18.72 23.76
C LEU A 10 -43.88 -17.50 24.11
N ILE A 11 -42.94 -17.72 24.94
CA ILE A 11 -41.70 -17.08 24.80
C ILE A 11 -41.29 -17.56 23.44
N LEU A 12 -41.88 -16.95 22.54
CA LEU A 12 -41.21 -16.67 21.32
C LEU A 12 -39.83 -16.28 21.71
N LEU A 13 -39.05 -17.28 21.77
CA LEU A 13 -37.68 -17.19 21.47
C LEU A 13 -37.65 -16.50 20.12
N SER A 14 -37.86 -15.21 20.14
CA SER A 14 -37.25 -14.34 19.18
C SER A 14 -35.77 -14.57 19.41
N ALA A 15 -35.33 -15.71 18.96
CA ALA A 15 -34.02 -15.81 18.46
C ALA A 15 -33.98 -14.72 17.42
N VAL A 16 -33.74 -13.52 17.90
CA VAL A 16 -33.11 -12.50 17.12
C VAL A 16 -31.83 -13.15 16.75
N LEU A 17 -31.92 -13.87 15.65
CA LEU A 17 -30.79 -14.20 14.85
C LEU A 17 -30.26 -12.85 14.43
N LEU A 18 -29.53 -12.23 15.31
CA LEU A 18 -28.54 -11.26 14.99
C LEU A 18 -27.59 -12.01 14.09
N LEU A 19 -27.96 -12.10 12.82
CA LEU A 19 -27.02 -12.24 11.76
C LEU A 19 -26.09 -11.05 11.92
N LEU A 20 -25.10 -11.23 12.75
CA LEU A 20 -23.86 -10.51 12.62
C LEU A 20 -23.39 -10.86 11.22
N SER A 21 -23.82 -10.08 10.28
CA SER A 21 -23.15 -9.98 9.00
C SER A 21 -21.79 -9.41 9.36
N ALA A 22 -20.88 -10.29 9.76
CA ALA A 22 -19.49 -9.98 9.76
C ALA A 22 -19.19 -9.67 8.30
N SER A 23 -19.21 -8.40 7.96
CA SER A 23 -18.69 -7.92 6.71
C SER A 23 -17.23 -8.31 6.73
N VAL A 24 -16.91 -9.45 6.15
CA VAL A 24 -15.53 -9.79 5.87
C VAL A 24 -15.09 -8.73 4.86
N ALA A 25 -14.46 -7.69 5.37
CA ALA A 25 -13.77 -6.74 4.53
C ALA A 25 -12.68 -7.54 3.83
N ARG A 26 -12.95 -7.94 2.60
CA ARG A 26 -11.92 -8.51 1.75
C ARG A 26 -10.89 -7.43 1.53
N ALA A 27 -9.66 -7.69 1.95
CA ALA A 27 -8.55 -6.86 1.56
C ALA A 27 -8.52 -6.80 0.02
N GLN A 28 -8.43 -5.60 -0.53
CA GLN A 28 -8.31 -5.43 -1.97
C GLN A 28 -6.99 -6.05 -2.42
N ASP A 29 -7.04 -6.93 -3.42
CA ASP A 29 -5.86 -7.55 -3.97
C ASP A 29 -5.15 -6.58 -4.92
N ASP A 30 -3.87 -6.46 -4.75
CA ASP A 30 -3.01 -5.71 -5.66
C ASP A 30 -2.64 -6.59 -6.85
N THR A 31 -3.27 -6.33 -7.97
CA THR A 31 -3.07 -7.07 -9.22
C THR A 31 -2.02 -6.45 -10.14
N VAL A 32 -1.45 -5.30 -9.76
CA VAL A 32 -0.41 -4.64 -10.56
C VAL A 32 0.89 -5.43 -10.47
N PRO A 33 1.48 -5.84 -11.62
CA PRO A 33 2.74 -6.54 -11.64
C PRO A 33 3.86 -5.71 -11.00
N LYS A 34 4.70 -6.34 -10.21
CA LYS A 34 5.85 -5.71 -9.59
C LYS A 34 7.08 -5.86 -10.48
N LYS A 35 7.63 -4.74 -10.91
CA LYS A 35 8.86 -4.73 -11.67
C LYS A 35 10.06 -4.85 -10.73
N ARG A 36 10.84 -5.90 -10.91
CA ARG A 36 12.07 -6.08 -10.14
C ARG A 36 13.17 -5.15 -10.63
N LEU A 37 13.74 -4.40 -9.69
CA LEU A 37 14.84 -3.49 -9.95
C LEU A 37 16.17 -4.09 -9.46
N ARG A 38 17.25 -3.71 -10.16
CA ARG A 38 18.62 -3.94 -9.74
C ARG A 38 19.34 -2.60 -9.64
N SER A 39 20.03 -2.39 -8.56
CA SER A 39 20.77 -1.15 -8.33
C SER A 39 22.01 -1.03 -9.24
N PRO A 40 22.29 0.15 -9.79
CA PRO A 40 21.44 1.32 -9.86
C PRO A 40 20.35 1.17 -10.92
N ALA A 41 19.16 1.69 -10.62
CA ALA A 41 18.05 1.62 -11.56
C ALA A 41 17.52 3.04 -11.84
N THR A 42 17.16 3.28 -13.09
CA THR A 42 16.43 4.46 -13.53
C THR A 42 15.25 3.99 -14.37
N VAL A 43 14.07 4.35 -13.95
CA VAL A 43 12.82 3.95 -14.62
C VAL A 43 12.04 5.19 -15.00
N ARG A 44 11.52 5.19 -16.21
CA ARG A 44 10.60 6.22 -16.69
C ARG A 44 9.24 5.59 -16.97
N SER A 45 8.18 6.22 -16.50
CA SER A 45 6.82 5.77 -16.74
C SER A 45 5.84 6.94 -16.67
N THR A 46 4.66 6.73 -17.20
CA THR A 46 3.54 7.67 -17.08
C THR A 46 2.42 6.97 -16.34
N ILE A 47 1.93 7.62 -15.28
CA ILE A 47 0.86 7.08 -14.46
C ILE A 47 -0.07 8.19 -14.00
N GLY A 48 -1.30 7.84 -13.72
CA GLY A 48 -2.27 8.79 -13.21
C GLY A 48 -3.60 8.17 -12.87
N GLY A 49 -4.50 9.02 -12.37
CA GLY A 49 -5.78 8.57 -11.84
C GLY A 49 -5.60 7.72 -10.59
N GLU A 50 -6.36 6.64 -10.51
CA GLU A 50 -6.32 5.69 -9.39
C GLU A 50 -5.31 4.54 -9.61
N SER A 51 -4.46 4.66 -10.62
CA SER A 51 -3.43 3.67 -10.92
C SER A 51 -2.18 3.90 -10.10
N HIS A 52 -1.38 2.86 -9.96
CA HIS A 52 -0.06 2.92 -9.35
C HIS A 52 0.92 2.04 -10.11
N ASP A 53 2.20 2.39 -10.06
CA ASP A 53 3.29 1.51 -10.48
C ASP A 53 3.93 0.87 -9.27
N SER A 54 4.34 -0.37 -9.42
CA SER A 54 4.92 -1.17 -8.34
C SER A 54 6.30 -1.68 -8.73
N TYR A 55 7.27 -1.41 -7.87
CA TYR A 55 8.65 -1.86 -8.02
C TYR A 55 9.08 -2.64 -6.79
N VAL A 56 9.98 -3.59 -6.97
CA VAL A 56 10.58 -4.34 -5.88
C VAL A 56 12.09 -4.40 -6.05
N ILE A 57 12.81 -4.18 -4.96
CA ILE A 57 14.25 -4.31 -4.90
C ILE A 57 14.63 -5.16 -3.69
N LYS A 58 15.54 -6.11 -3.89
CA LYS A 58 16.10 -6.88 -2.80
C LYS A 58 17.28 -6.12 -2.22
N ALA A 59 17.24 -5.89 -0.91
CA ALA A 59 18.27 -5.19 -0.18
C ALA A 59 18.77 -6.04 0.99
N ARG A 60 20.04 -5.86 1.34
CA ARG A 60 20.67 -6.51 2.48
C ARG A 60 20.78 -5.55 3.66
N ARG A 61 20.64 -6.10 4.84
CA ARG A 61 20.89 -5.36 6.09
C ARG A 61 22.21 -4.59 6.00
N GLY A 62 22.15 -3.32 6.38
CA GLY A 62 23.30 -2.42 6.40
C GLY A 62 23.51 -1.64 5.11
N GLN A 63 22.90 -2.03 4.00
CA GLN A 63 22.93 -1.22 2.79
C GLN A 63 22.12 0.06 2.99
N ARG A 64 22.47 1.09 2.24
CA ARG A 64 21.69 2.32 2.15
C ARG A 64 20.88 2.30 0.87
N LEU A 65 19.58 2.38 1.03
CA LEU A 65 18.65 2.53 -0.09
C LEU A 65 18.33 4.01 -0.27
N THR A 66 18.51 4.50 -1.48
CA THR A 66 18.13 5.86 -1.85
C THR A 66 17.16 5.79 -3.02
N VAL A 67 16.04 6.47 -2.89
CA VAL A 67 14.98 6.56 -3.89
C VAL A 67 14.71 8.03 -4.17
N SER A 68 14.68 8.41 -5.44
CA SER A 68 14.31 9.76 -5.85
C SER A 68 13.35 9.72 -7.02
N ILE A 69 12.48 10.71 -7.08
CA ILE A 69 11.51 10.89 -8.15
C ILE A 69 11.58 12.30 -8.70
N SER A 70 11.45 12.40 -9.99
CA SER A 70 11.23 13.67 -10.69
C SER A 70 10.16 13.45 -11.74
N TRP A 71 9.46 14.51 -12.12
CA TRP A 71 8.44 14.43 -13.16
C TRP A 71 8.41 15.70 -13.97
N ARG A 72 7.90 15.55 -15.17
CA ARG A 72 7.64 16.70 -16.03
C ARG A 72 6.46 17.47 -15.47
N LYS A 73 6.69 18.74 -15.15
CA LYS A 73 5.63 19.62 -14.65
C LYS A 73 4.69 19.98 -15.78
N GLU A 74 3.43 19.64 -15.62
CA GLU A 74 2.33 19.97 -16.53
C GLU A 74 1.13 20.42 -15.69
N GLY A 75 0.81 21.72 -15.72
CA GLY A 75 -0.18 22.27 -14.81
C GLY A 75 0.22 22.10 -13.34
N ASP A 76 -0.66 21.58 -12.54
CA ASP A 76 -0.49 21.32 -11.12
C ASP A 76 -0.27 19.83 -10.80
N ASN A 77 0.17 19.05 -11.79
CA ASN A 77 0.41 17.64 -11.59
C ASN A 77 1.49 17.36 -10.54
N GLU A 78 1.33 16.25 -9.84
CA GLU A 78 2.26 15.76 -8.84
C GLU A 78 2.45 14.26 -8.96
N ALA A 79 3.66 13.80 -8.67
CA ALA A 79 3.97 12.40 -8.49
C ALA A 79 4.61 12.18 -7.11
N GLY A 80 4.49 11.00 -6.60
CA GLY A 80 5.08 10.63 -5.33
C GLY A 80 5.34 9.14 -5.25
N PHE A 81 6.05 8.73 -4.21
CA PHE A 81 6.33 7.33 -3.95
C PHE A 81 6.28 7.01 -2.48
N THR A 82 6.09 5.74 -2.20
CA THR A 82 6.15 5.15 -0.85
C THR A 82 7.12 3.98 -0.87
N VAL A 83 8.01 3.92 0.10
CA VAL A 83 8.86 2.75 0.36
C VAL A 83 8.22 1.92 1.45
N SER A 84 7.97 0.64 1.18
CA SER A 84 7.22 -0.25 2.06
C SER A 84 7.82 -1.66 2.11
N ARG A 85 7.48 -2.37 3.16
CA ARG A 85 7.75 -3.83 3.26
C ARG A 85 6.56 -4.67 2.78
N SER A 86 5.40 -4.07 2.59
CA SER A 86 4.21 -4.76 2.11
C SER A 86 4.24 -4.97 0.61
N SER A 87 3.92 -6.18 0.18
CA SER A 87 3.77 -6.53 -1.23
C SER A 87 2.40 -6.16 -1.81
N ASN A 88 1.53 -5.58 -1.01
CA ASN A 88 0.20 -5.13 -1.42
C ASN A 88 0.10 -3.63 -1.27
N PHE A 89 -0.12 -2.92 -2.37
CA PHE A 89 -0.24 -1.47 -2.40
C PHE A 89 -1.35 -0.94 -1.46
N PHE A 90 -2.50 -1.60 -1.44
CA PHE A 90 -3.65 -1.13 -0.67
C PHE A 90 -3.49 -1.26 0.85
N SER A 91 -2.57 -2.07 1.30
CA SER A 91 -2.20 -2.24 2.70
C SER A 91 -0.77 -1.78 2.99
N ALA A 92 -0.14 -1.08 2.04
CA ALA A 92 1.23 -0.65 2.18
C ALA A 92 1.35 0.52 3.15
N GLU A 93 2.16 0.32 4.16
CA GLU A 93 2.60 1.38 5.05
C GLU A 93 4.04 1.76 4.72
N ALA A 94 4.34 3.04 4.81
CA ALA A 94 5.71 3.52 4.67
C ALA A 94 6.58 2.92 5.78
N VAL A 95 7.80 2.54 5.43
CA VAL A 95 8.77 2.10 6.44
C VAL A 95 9.03 3.19 7.48
N GLY A 96 9.22 2.78 8.74
CA GLY A 96 9.41 3.69 9.87
C GLY A 96 10.83 4.25 9.99
N PHE A 97 11.73 3.90 9.10
CA PHE A 97 13.11 4.35 9.10
C PHE A 97 13.41 5.19 7.85
N GLY A 98 14.59 5.81 7.83
CA GLY A 98 14.99 6.68 6.73
C GLY A 98 14.45 8.10 6.87
N LYS A 99 14.84 8.94 5.93
CA LYS A 99 14.44 10.34 5.89
C LYS A 99 14.06 10.77 4.49
N GLU A 100 12.98 11.50 4.42
CA GLU A 100 12.62 12.25 3.22
C GLU A 100 13.38 13.57 3.17
N SER A 101 13.65 14.03 1.96
CA SER A 101 14.25 15.33 1.66
C SER A 101 13.71 15.85 0.34
N ASN A 102 14.06 17.10 -0.01
CA ASN A 102 13.64 17.71 -1.26
C ASN A 102 12.12 17.65 -1.46
N ASN A 103 11.36 18.07 -0.43
CA ASN A 103 9.88 18.07 -0.44
C ASN A 103 9.27 16.69 -0.79
N GLY A 104 9.81 15.62 -0.20
CA GLY A 104 9.34 14.26 -0.43
C GLY A 104 9.77 13.63 -1.75
N LYS A 105 10.59 14.33 -2.55
CA LYS A 105 11.08 13.80 -3.82
C LYS A 105 12.26 12.87 -3.68
N GLN A 106 12.84 12.79 -2.51
CA GLN A 106 13.94 11.89 -2.18
C GLN A 106 13.74 11.25 -0.81
N TRP A 107 14.11 10.00 -0.72
CA TRP A 107 14.14 9.25 0.52
C TRP A 107 15.43 8.44 0.57
N SER A 108 16.04 8.36 1.75
CA SER A 108 17.22 7.55 1.99
C SER A 108 17.16 6.89 3.36
N GLY A 109 17.51 5.62 3.43
CA GLY A 109 17.49 4.88 4.67
C GLY A 109 18.47 3.71 4.68
N ARG A 110 18.99 3.41 5.86
CA ARG A 110 19.81 2.22 6.08
C ARG A 110 18.90 1.03 6.30
N ILE A 111 19.09 -0.01 5.52
CA ILE A 111 18.26 -1.22 5.55
C ILE A 111 18.48 -1.95 6.87
N PRO A 112 17.44 -2.12 7.71
CA PRO A 112 17.56 -2.81 8.99
C PRO A 112 17.47 -4.34 8.85
N GLU A 113 16.80 -4.85 7.83
CA GLU A 113 16.60 -6.27 7.61
C GLU A 113 16.72 -6.61 6.13
N THR A 114 17.44 -7.68 5.84
CA THR A 114 17.54 -8.23 4.47
C THR A 114 16.16 -8.67 3.97
N GLY A 115 15.85 -8.32 2.76
CA GLY A 115 14.60 -8.76 2.12
C GLY A 115 14.16 -7.86 0.98
N ASN A 116 12.92 -8.02 0.58
CA ASN A 116 12.30 -7.22 -0.46
C ASN A 116 11.74 -5.92 0.11
N TYR A 117 12.04 -4.85 -0.61
CA TYR A 117 11.47 -3.52 -0.38
C TYR A 117 10.69 -3.11 -1.61
N TYR A 118 9.50 -2.60 -1.37
CA TYR A 118 8.57 -2.23 -2.43
C TYR A 118 8.52 -0.72 -2.55
N ILE A 119 8.49 -0.25 -3.78
CA ILE A 119 8.36 1.17 -4.09
C ILE A 119 7.10 1.33 -4.93
N TYR A 120 6.14 2.05 -4.40
CA TYR A 120 4.89 2.33 -5.06
C TYR A 120 4.86 3.78 -5.51
N VAL A 121 4.56 3.99 -6.78
CA VAL A 121 4.48 5.33 -7.38
C VAL A 121 3.05 5.65 -7.74
N THR A 122 2.63 6.83 -7.35
CA THR A 122 1.32 7.40 -7.70
C THR A 122 1.50 8.78 -8.28
N ALA A 123 0.52 9.24 -9.03
CA ALA A 123 0.50 10.60 -9.58
C ALA A 123 -0.92 11.13 -9.65
N HIS A 124 -1.04 12.43 -9.62
CA HIS A 124 -2.33 13.11 -9.74
C HIS A 124 -2.17 14.45 -10.50
N PRO A 125 -3.00 14.74 -11.48
CA PRO A 125 -3.90 13.80 -12.18
C PRO A 125 -3.15 12.78 -13.02
N VAL A 126 -2.07 13.16 -13.70
CA VAL A 126 -1.20 12.31 -14.51
C VAL A 126 0.21 12.91 -14.51
N ALA A 127 1.23 12.08 -14.38
CA ALA A 127 2.61 12.52 -14.51
C ALA A 127 3.47 11.50 -15.24
N THR A 128 4.36 12.00 -16.07
CA THR A 128 5.50 11.24 -16.58
C THR A 128 6.66 11.46 -15.64
N TYR A 129 7.07 10.41 -14.96
CA TYR A 129 8.09 10.48 -13.91
C TYR A 129 9.35 9.71 -14.27
N VAL A 130 10.42 10.06 -13.62
CA VAL A 130 11.67 9.30 -13.57
C VAL A 130 11.92 8.91 -12.12
N LEU A 131 12.03 7.62 -11.88
CA LEU A 131 12.38 7.05 -10.58
C LEU A 131 13.83 6.55 -10.63
N ARG A 132 14.64 6.96 -9.65
CA ARG A 132 16.00 6.48 -9.47
C ARG A 132 16.12 5.76 -8.15
N VAL A 133 16.70 4.56 -8.21
CA VAL A 133 16.86 3.69 -7.04
C VAL A 133 18.31 3.21 -6.98
N ARG A 134 18.93 3.39 -5.82
CA ARG A 134 20.33 3.00 -5.59
C ARG A 134 20.45 2.29 -4.25
N LEU A 135 21.25 1.23 -4.24
CA LEU A 135 21.77 0.56 -3.05
C LEU A 135 23.28 0.74 -2.98
N ASN A 136 23.78 1.15 -1.82
CA ASN A 136 25.23 1.26 -1.53
C ASN A 136 25.61 0.39 -0.34
#